data_e1bdd4638801e94d40c2e521589fb47a
#
_entry.id   e1bdd4638801e94d40c2e521589fb47a
#
_cell.length_a   1.000
_cell.length_b   1.000
_cell.length_c   1.000
_cell.angle_alpha   90.00
_cell.angle_beta   90.00
_cell.angle_gamma   90.00
#
_symmetry.space_group_name_H-M   'P 1'
#
loop_
_entity.id
_entity.type
_entity.pdbx_description
1 polymer ?
#
loop_
_entity_poly.entity_id
_entity_poly.type
_entity_poly.pdbx_seq_one_letter_code
_entity_poly.pdbx_strand_id
1 'polypeptide(L)'
;MAKNLARTRAGRAFIAIRDNDLAAEVMGINLFRYKLIAFFIGCFLAGIAGSLLAHWIGFMSVEHFTIMDSILYIGMIIIGGLGTTTGPIFGVIFIRLLQQGITFIAPVLESTFALPAGFTTGIGPMVFGLAIILFLILEPRGLAHRWQLFKASYRLWPFSY
;
A
#
# COMPACT_ATOMS: atom_id res chain seq x y z
N MET A 1 12.88 11.69 -1.51
CA MET A 1 13.92 10.64 -1.52
C MET A 1 13.60 9.51 -2.50
N ALA A 2 12.50 8.74 -2.36
CA ALA A 2 12.17 7.61 -3.24
C ALA A 2 12.15 7.92 -4.73
N LYS A 3 11.58 9.05 -5.15
CA LYS A 3 11.54 9.48 -6.56
C LYS A 3 12.94 9.78 -7.13
N ASN A 4 13.85 10.29 -6.32
CA ASN A 4 15.23 10.55 -6.73
C ASN A 4 16.01 9.24 -6.84
N LEU A 5 15.79 8.30 -5.91
CA LEU A 5 16.38 6.97 -5.97
C LEU A 5 16.00 6.24 -7.25
N ALA A 6 14.73 6.30 -7.66
CA ALA A 6 14.24 5.68 -8.91
C ALA A 6 14.93 6.25 -10.18
N ARG A 7 15.43 7.48 -10.14
CA ARG A 7 16.14 8.12 -11.26
C ARG A 7 17.63 7.80 -11.33
N THR A 8 18.21 7.21 -10.29
CA THR A 8 19.62 6.81 -10.26
C THR A 8 19.90 5.60 -11.13
N ARG A 9 21.19 5.28 -11.32
CA ARG A 9 21.61 4.03 -11.99
C ARG A 9 21.06 2.81 -11.28
N ALA A 10 21.04 2.81 -9.94
CA ALA A 10 20.48 1.73 -9.13
C ALA A 10 18.96 1.59 -9.34
N GLY A 11 18.22 2.70 -9.38
CA GLY A 11 16.78 2.70 -9.65
C GLY A 11 16.43 2.12 -11.02
N ARG A 12 17.20 2.43 -12.05
CA ARG A 12 17.02 1.85 -13.39
C ARG A 12 17.31 0.35 -13.39
N ALA A 13 18.33 -0.10 -12.67
CA ALA A 13 18.60 -1.52 -12.51
C ALA A 13 17.47 -2.25 -11.78
N PHE A 14 16.88 -1.66 -10.74
CA PHE A 14 15.70 -2.22 -10.08
C PHE A 14 14.48 -2.36 -11.01
N ILE A 15 14.25 -1.39 -11.87
CA ILE A 15 13.16 -1.45 -12.87
C ILE A 15 13.44 -2.58 -13.87
N ALA A 16 14.66 -2.67 -14.40
CA ALA A 16 15.05 -3.71 -15.35
C ALA A 16 14.88 -5.13 -14.74
N ILE A 17 15.32 -5.32 -13.48
CA ILE A 17 15.18 -6.60 -12.77
C ILE A 17 13.70 -6.93 -12.52
N ARG A 18 12.88 -5.94 -12.18
CA ARG A 18 11.44 -6.14 -11.97
C ARG A 18 10.73 -6.59 -13.25
N ASP A 19 11.08 -5.97 -14.37
CA ASP A 19 10.39 -6.20 -15.64
C ASP A 19 10.82 -7.55 -16.28
N ASN A 20 12.11 -7.87 -16.23
CA ASN A 20 12.64 -9.18 -16.66
C ASN A 20 14.04 -9.41 -16.05
N ASP A 21 14.15 -10.30 -15.08
CA ASP A 21 15.40 -10.59 -14.37
C ASP A 21 16.42 -11.30 -15.27
N LEU A 22 15.99 -12.22 -16.15
CA LEU A 22 16.88 -12.90 -17.10
C LEU A 22 17.47 -11.92 -18.11
N ALA A 23 16.65 -11.02 -18.66
CA ALA A 23 17.14 -9.99 -19.58
C ALA A 23 18.12 -9.04 -18.89
N ALA A 24 17.87 -8.67 -17.65
CA ALA A 24 18.76 -7.82 -16.86
C ALA A 24 20.13 -8.50 -16.61
N GLU A 25 20.14 -9.79 -16.36
CA GLU A 25 21.37 -10.58 -16.18
C GLU A 25 22.20 -10.64 -17.46
N VAL A 26 21.59 -10.89 -18.60
CA VAL A 26 22.25 -10.88 -19.92
C VAL A 26 22.86 -9.51 -20.23
N MET A 27 22.22 -8.42 -19.78
CA MET A 27 22.74 -7.05 -19.90
C MET A 27 23.86 -6.73 -18.90
N GLY A 28 24.33 -7.71 -18.12
CA GLY A 28 25.44 -7.57 -17.18
C GLY A 28 25.04 -7.00 -15.80
N ILE A 29 23.76 -6.98 -15.47
CA ILE A 29 23.28 -6.53 -14.15
C ILE A 29 23.40 -7.69 -13.16
N ASN A 30 24.18 -7.51 -12.09
CA ASN A 30 24.30 -8.50 -11.03
C ASN A 30 23.03 -8.53 -10.17
N LEU A 31 22.15 -9.51 -10.41
CA LEU A 31 20.86 -9.65 -9.74
C LEU A 31 20.98 -9.74 -8.22
N PHE A 32 21.92 -10.55 -7.73
CA PHE A 32 22.12 -10.74 -6.29
C PHE A 32 22.44 -9.43 -5.59
N ARG A 33 23.41 -8.69 -6.13
CA ARG A 33 23.85 -7.42 -5.54
C ARG A 33 22.71 -6.39 -5.48
N TYR A 34 21.95 -6.24 -6.56
CA TYR A 34 20.86 -5.26 -6.60
C TYR A 34 19.67 -5.69 -5.76
N LYS A 35 19.32 -6.98 -5.72
CA LYS A 35 18.31 -7.52 -4.81
C LYS A 35 18.69 -7.26 -3.34
N LEU A 36 19.97 -7.48 -2.98
CA LEU A 36 20.47 -7.21 -1.63
C LEU A 36 20.36 -5.70 -1.26
N ILE A 37 20.75 -4.81 -2.17
CA ILE A 37 20.63 -3.36 -1.96
C ILE A 37 19.16 -2.96 -1.79
N ALA A 38 18.25 -3.52 -2.57
CA ALA A 38 16.82 -3.24 -2.45
C ALA A 38 16.29 -3.65 -1.07
N PHE A 39 16.65 -4.84 -0.59
CA PHE A 39 16.31 -5.31 0.75
C PHE A 39 16.89 -4.43 1.85
N PHE A 40 18.17 -4.04 1.73
CA PHE A 40 18.82 -3.14 2.67
C PHE A 40 18.07 -1.80 2.81
N ILE A 41 17.71 -1.19 1.67
CA ILE A 41 16.94 0.06 1.66
C ILE A 41 15.56 -0.15 2.30
N GLY A 42 14.91 -1.26 1.99
CA GLY A 42 13.61 -1.61 2.57
C GLY A 42 13.67 -1.76 4.09
N CYS A 43 14.64 -2.53 4.59
CA CYS A 43 14.84 -2.72 6.04
C CYS A 43 15.20 -1.41 6.75
N PHE A 44 16.03 -0.57 6.12
CA PHE A 44 16.38 0.75 6.67
C PHE A 44 15.14 1.65 6.82
N LEU A 45 14.30 1.72 5.79
CA LEU A 45 13.06 2.50 5.86
C LEU A 45 12.06 1.90 6.86
N ALA A 46 11.98 0.58 6.94
CA ALA A 46 11.13 -0.11 7.94
C ALA A 46 11.61 0.19 9.37
N GLY A 47 12.92 0.22 9.60
CA GLY A 47 13.50 0.59 10.90
C GLY A 47 13.15 2.01 11.32
N ILE A 48 13.21 2.97 10.40
CA ILE A 48 12.78 4.35 10.66
C ILE A 48 11.27 4.38 10.98
N ALA A 49 10.45 3.70 10.19
CA ALA A 49 9.01 3.64 10.44
C ALA A 49 8.69 3.01 11.79
N GLY A 50 9.38 1.93 12.16
CA GLY A 50 9.22 1.28 13.47
C GLY A 50 9.63 2.18 14.63
N SER A 51 10.72 2.94 14.51
CA SER A 51 11.14 3.88 15.56
C SER A 51 10.13 5.03 15.75
N LEU A 52 9.57 5.55 14.66
CA LEU A 52 8.52 6.58 14.71
C LEU A 52 7.24 6.02 15.35
N LEU A 53 6.87 4.77 15.01
CA LEU A 53 5.73 4.10 15.60
C LEU A 53 5.91 3.90 17.12
N ALA A 54 7.12 3.49 17.56
CA ALA A 54 7.45 3.34 18.97
C ALA A 54 7.28 4.65 19.76
N HIS A 55 7.72 5.76 19.17
CA HIS A 55 7.54 7.08 19.79
C HIS A 55 6.08 7.52 19.84
N TRP A 56 5.30 7.16 18.83
CA TRP A 56 3.87 7.50 18.79
C TRP A 56 3.04 6.74 19.82
N ILE A 57 3.29 5.43 19.95
CA ILE A 57 2.53 4.55 20.86
C ILE A 57 3.06 4.66 22.30
N GLY A 58 4.36 4.97 22.48
CA GLY A 58 5.04 5.05 23.77
C GLY A 58 5.38 3.69 24.38
N PHE A 59 4.68 2.62 24.01
CA PHE A 59 4.91 1.26 24.47
C PHE A 59 4.76 0.28 23.30
N MET A 60 5.73 -0.60 23.14
CA MET A 60 5.72 -1.62 22.07
C MET A 60 5.49 -3.00 22.67
N SER A 61 4.45 -3.70 22.20
CA SER A 61 4.20 -5.11 22.50
C SER A 61 4.29 -5.96 21.23
N VAL A 62 4.49 -7.25 21.41
CA VAL A 62 4.53 -8.22 20.29
C VAL A 62 3.21 -8.25 19.53
N GLU A 63 2.11 -7.90 20.19
CA GLU A 63 0.77 -7.86 19.61
C GLU A 63 0.59 -6.81 18.51
N HIS A 64 1.51 -5.81 18.42
CA HIS A 64 1.51 -4.81 17.38
C HIS A 64 2.14 -5.29 16.05
N PHE A 65 2.67 -6.53 16.02
CA PHE A 65 3.35 -7.11 14.86
C PHE A 65 2.76 -8.46 14.49
N THR A 66 1.46 -8.47 14.17
CA THR A 66 0.77 -9.70 13.76
C THR A 66 0.93 -9.95 12.27
N ILE A 67 0.77 -11.22 11.87
CA ILE A 67 0.70 -11.58 10.44
C ILE A 67 -0.50 -10.88 9.77
N MET A 68 -1.60 -10.69 10.51
CA MET A 68 -2.79 -10.01 10.01
C MET A 68 -2.49 -8.55 9.63
N ASP A 69 -1.71 -7.83 10.45
CA ASP A 69 -1.28 -6.47 10.14
C ASP A 69 -0.38 -6.43 8.91
N SER A 70 0.48 -7.43 8.75
CA SER A 70 1.33 -7.55 7.55
C SER A 70 0.50 -7.73 6.28
N ILE A 71 -0.53 -8.57 6.31
CA ILE A 71 -1.48 -8.76 5.19
C ILE A 71 -2.22 -7.45 4.91
N LEU A 72 -2.64 -6.74 5.95
CA LEU A 72 -3.31 -5.45 5.84
C LEU A 72 -2.41 -4.39 5.16
N TYR A 73 -1.13 -4.30 5.53
CA TYR A 73 -0.17 -3.40 4.88
C TYR A 73 0.06 -3.76 3.40
N ILE A 74 0.15 -5.04 3.07
CA ILE A 74 0.24 -5.48 1.67
C ILE A 74 -1.02 -5.07 0.91
N GLY A 75 -2.20 -5.28 1.49
CA GLY A 75 -3.47 -4.84 0.91
C GLY A 75 -3.53 -3.33 0.65
N MET A 76 -3.02 -2.51 1.58
CA MET A 76 -2.92 -1.06 1.39
C MET A 76 -2.06 -0.69 0.19
N ILE A 77 -0.94 -1.38 -0.02
CA ILE A 77 -0.04 -1.13 -1.15
C ILE A 77 -0.70 -1.54 -2.48
N ILE A 78 -1.40 -2.68 -2.50
CA ILE A 78 -2.10 -3.18 -3.68
C ILE A 78 -3.21 -2.19 -4.10
N ILE A 79 -4.08 -1.79 -3.17
CA ILE A 79 -5.16 -0.83 -3.40
C ILE A 79 -4.61 0.52 -3.86
N GLY A 80 -3.52 0.97 -3.24
CA GLY A 80 -2.87 2.22 -3.60
C GLY A 80 -2.27 2.23 -5.00
N GLY A 81 -1.80 1.08 -5.46
CA GLY A 81 -1.18 0.87 -6.77
C GLY A 81 0.31 0.56 -6.69
N LEU A 82 0.64 -0.68 -7.06
CA LEU A 82 2.01 -1.18 -7.14
C LEU A 82 2.84 -0.38 -8.15
N GLY A 83 4.08 -0.09 -7.80
CA GLY A 83 5.04 0.56 -8.70
C GLY A 83 4.96 2.08 -8.75
N THR A 84 4.09 2.73 -7.97
CA THR A 84 4.05 4.18 -7.85
C THR A 84 4.50 4.65 -6.46
N THR A 85 5.19 5.79 -6.39
CA THR A 85 5.65 6.35 -5.09
C THR A 85 4.52 6.98 -4.28
N THR A 86 3.42 7.34 -4.93
CA THR A 86 2.23 7.95 -4.31
C THR A 86 1.17 6.90 -3.95
N GLY A 87 1.23 5.70 -4.55
CA GLY A 87 0.29 4.62 -4.32
C GLY A 87 0.11 4.25 -2.85
N PRO A 88 1.18 3.91 -2.12
CA PRO A 88 1.07 3.55 -0.71
C PRO A 88 0.38 4.62 0.15
N ILE A 89 0.59 5.91 -0.16
CA ILE A 89 -0.04 7.02 0.58
C ILE A 89 -1.57 6.99 0.36
N PHE A 90 -2.01 6.86 -0.89
CA PHE A 90 -3.45 6.76 -1.19
C PHE A 90 -4.07 5.50 -0.60
N GLY A 91 -3.37 4.36 -0.66
CA GLY A 91 -3.83 3.10 -0.07
C GLY A 91 -4.02 3.20 1.44
N VAL A 92 -3.05 3.78 2.16
CA VAL A 92 -3.14 3.99 3.61
C VAL A 92 -4.30 4.92 3.96
N ILE A 93 -4.43 6.07 3.28
CA ILE A 93 -5.53 7.02 3.53
C ILE A 93 -6.88 6.34 3.30
N PHE A 94 -7.04 5.63 2.18
CA PHE A 94 -8.29 4.95 1.84
C PHE A 94 -8.67 3.90 2.88
N ILE A 95 -7.75 3.02 3.25
CA ILE A 95 -8.02 1.96 4.23
C ILE A 95 -8.27 2.53 5.63
N ARG A 96 -7.55 3.57 6.04
CA ARG A 96 -7.81 4.25 7.32
C ARG A 96 -9.19 4.90 7.37
N LEU A 97 -9.60 5.55 6.29
CA LEU A 97 -10.96 6.12 6.20
C LEU A 97 -12.02 5.01 6.22
N LEU A 98 -11.78 3.89 5.54
CA LEU A 98 -12.69 2.75 5.55
C LEU A 98 -12.80 2.14 6.96
N GLN A 99 -11.68 1.91 7.64
CA GLN A 99 -11.67 1.43 9.03
C GLN A 99 -12.43 2.38 9.97
N GLN A 100 -12.17 3.68 9.84
CA GLN A 100 -12.86 4.69 10.64
C GLN A 100 -14.37 4.69 10.36
N GLY A 101 -14.76 4.58 9.09
CA GLY A 101 -16.16 4.47 8.69
C GLY A 101 -16.84 3.26 9.31
N ILE A 102 -16.20 2.09 9.30
CA ILE A 102 -16.72 0.87 9.95
C ILE A 102 -16.91 1.11 11.44
N THR A 103 -15.93 1.72 12.12
CA THR A 103 -16.00 1.99 13.56
C THR A 103 -17.16 2.92 13.93
N PHE A 104 -17.53 3.85 13.05
CA PHE A 104 -18.70 4.70 13.26
C PHE A 104 -20.04 4.02 12.97
N ILE A 105 -20.09 3.20 11.91
CA ILE A 105 -21.34 2.56 11.44
C ILE A 105 -21.65 1.32 12.28
N ALA A 106 -20.65 0.59 12.74
CA ALA A 106 -20.83 -0.67 13.44
C ALA A 106 -21.72 -0.57 14.71
N PRO A 107 -21.53 0.41 15.63
CA PRO A 107 -22.39 0.56 16.80
C PRO A 107 -23.84 0.89 16.44
N VAL A 108 -24.04 1.64 15.36
CA VAL A 108 -25.39 1.99 14.87
C VAL A 108 -26.10 0.74 14.35
N LEU A 109 -25.38 -0.13 13.62
CA LEU A 109 -25.95 -1.41 13.18
C LEU A 109 -26.28 -2.33 14.35
N GLU A 110 -25.39 -2.46 15.33
CA GLU A 110 -25.63 -3.29 16.53
C GLU A 110 -26.86 -2.83 17.29
N SER A 111 -27.04 -1.54 17.48
CA SER A 111 -28.20 -0.99 18.19
C SER A 111 -29.52 -1.13 17.40
N THR A 112 -29.47 -1.04 16.06
CA THR A 112 -30.65 -1.09 15.19
C THR A 112 -31.13 -2.53 14.95
N PHE A 113 -30.19 -3.47 14.82
CA PHE A 113 -30.50 -4.87 14.44
C PHE A 113 -30.36 -5.85 15.61
N ALA A 114 -30.11 -5.37 16.84
CA ALA A 114 -29.92 -6.19 18.04
C ALA A 114 -28.93 -7.36 17.82
N LEU A 115 -27.83 -7.11 17.10
CA LEU A 115 -26.81 -8.11 16.79
C LEU A 115 -25.98 -8.47 18.04
N PRO A 116 -25.48 -9.71 18.14
CA PRO A 116 -24.69 -10.13 19.30
C PRO A 116 -23.40 -9.30 19.43
N ALA A 117 -23.04 -8.98 20.67
CA ALA A 117 -21.80 -8.28 21.00
C ALA A 117 -20.59 -9.04 20.43
N GLY A 118 -19.77 -8.36 19.63
CA GLY A 118 -18.63 -8.97 18.92
C GLY A 118 -18.84 -9.15 17.41
N PHE A 119 -20.02 -8.91 16.89
CA PHE A 119 -20.27 -8.92 15.45
C PHE A 119 -19.40 -7.87 14.72
N THR A 120 -19.20 -6.72 15.33
CA THR A 120 -18.30 -5.66 14.88
C THR A 120 -16.84 -6.08 14.74
N THR A 121 -16.36 -6.97 15.60
CA THR A 121 -14.97 -7.46 15.55
C THR A 121 -14.72 -8.32 14.32
N GLY A 122 -15.72 -9.06 13.85
CA GLY A 122 -15.64 -9.88 12.63
C GLY A 122 -15.89 -9.10 11.33
N ILE A 123 -16.71 -8.06 11.37
CA ILE A 123 -17.04 -7.26 10.18
C ILE A 123 -15.82 -6.55 9.60
N GLY A 124 -14.94 -6.01 10.46
CA GLY A 124 -13.76 -5.26 10.02
C GLY A 124 -12.90 -6.02 9.00
N PRO A 125 -12.36 -7.20 9.33
CA PRO A 125 -11.59 -8.03 8.41
C PRO A 125 -12.38 -8.46 7.17
N MET A 126 -13.69 -8.70 7.31
CA MET A 126 -14.55 -9.14 6.21
C MET A 126 -14.76 -8.03 5.16
N VAL A 127 -15.08 -6.83 5.62
CA VAL A 127 -15.23 -5.64 4.74
C VAL A 127 -13.89 -5.28 4.11
N PHE A 128 -12.80 -5.41 4.85
CA PHE A 128 -11.45 -5.19 4.35
C PHE A 128 -11.09 -6.19 3.23
N GLY A 129 -11.31 -7.49 3.43
CA GLY A 129 -11.09 -8.51 2.42
C GLY A 129 -11.94 -8.28 1.16
N LEU A 130 -13.21 -7.94 1.35
CA LEU A 130 -14.12 -7.62 0.25
C LEU A 130 -13.67 -6.35 -0.50
N ALA A 131 -13.19 -5.33 0.20
CA ALA A 131 -12.63 -4.13 -0.41
C ALA A 131 -11.42 -4.45 -1.28
N ILE A 132 -10.48 -5.29 -0.80
CA ILE A 132 -9.33 -5.70 -1.60
C ILE A 132 -9.77 -6.41 -2.88
N ILE A 133 -10.69 -7.39 -2.77
CA ILE A 133 -11.20 -8.16 -3.91
C ILE A 133 -11.86 -7.22 -4.93
N LEU A 134 -12.72 -6.32 -4.45
CA LEU A 134 -13.43 -5.38 -5.30
C LEU A 134 -12.47 -4.44 -6.03
N PHE A 135 -11.45 -3.93 -5.32
CA PHE A 135 -10.42 -3.09 -5.94
C PHE A 135 -9.56 -3.84 -6.95
N LEU A 136 -9.19 -5.10 -6.69
CA LEU A 136 -8.45 -5.92 -7.65
C LEU A 136 -9.22 -6.17 -8.93
N ILE A 137 -10.55 -6.32 -8.84
CA ILE A 137 -11.42 -6.56 -9.99
C ILE A 137 -11.66 -5.26 -10.77
N LEU A 138 -12.00 -4.18 -10.07
CA LEU A 138 -12.39 -2.91 -10.69
C LEU A 138 -11.20 -2.06 -11.14
N GLU A 139 -10.09 -2.09 -10.39
CA GLU A 139 -8.96 -1.20 -10.59
C GLU A 139 -7.61 -1.93 -10.39
N PRO A 140 -7.24 -2.83 -11.33
CA PRO A 140 -6.01 -3.62 -11.19
C PRO A 140 -4.73 -2.78 -11.19
N ARG A 141 -4.80 -1.49 -11.59
CA ARG A 141 -3.67 -0.55 -11.58
C ARG A 141 -3.62 0.34 -10.32
N GLY A 142 -4.62 0.22 -9.44
CA GLY A 142 -4.71 0.93 -8.16
C GLY A 142 -5.08 2.42 -8.25
N LEU A 143 -5.42 3.01 -7.09
CA LEU A 143 -5.90 4.39 -6.96
C LEU A 143 -4.94 5.44 -7.52
N ALA A 144 -3.63 5.23 -7.41
CA ALA A 144 -2.63 6.16 -7.91
C ALA A 144 -2.68 6.31 -9.44
N HIS A 145 -3.06 5.26 -10.16
CA HIS A 145 -3.22 5.33 -11.61
C HIS A 145 -4.43 6.20 -11.99
N ARG A 146 -5.57 6.02 -11.32
CA ARG A 146 -6.76 6.88 -11.49
C ARG A 146 -6.44 8.35 -11.22
N TRP A 147 -5.68 8.62 -10.17
CA TRP A 147 -5.25 9.98 -9.86
C TRP A 147 -4.40 10.59 -10.96
N GLN A 148 -3.50 9.81 -11.57
CA GLN A 148 -2.68 10.27 -12.70
C GLN A 148 -3.53 10.56 -13.94
N LEU A 149 -4.51 9.71 -14.26
CA LEU A 149 -5.45 9.93 -15.34
C LEU A 149 -6.29 11.19 -15.11
N PHE A 150 -6.82 11.38 -13.91
CA PHE A 150 -7.58 12.57 -13.54
C PHE A 150 -6.73 13.83 -13.70
N LYS A 151 -5.48 13.81 -13.21
CA LYS A 151 -4.55 14.93 -13.37
C LYS A 151 -4.19 15.20 -14.83
N ALA A 152 -4.05 14.17 -15.65
CA ALA A 152 -3.78 14.30 -17.08
C ALA A 152 -4.99 14.92 -17.79
N SER A 153 -6.19 14.45 -17.50
CA SER A 153 -7.43 15.00 -18.05
C SER A 153 -7.63 16.48 -17.68
N TYR A 154 -7.38 16.83 -16.41
CA TYR A 154 -7.48 18.21 -15.95
C TYR A 154 -6.46 19.15 -16.61
N ARG A 155 -5.27 18.63 -16.95
CA ARG A 155 -4.23 19.39 -17.66
C ARG A 155 -4.56 19.64 -19.13
N LEU A 156 -5.37 18.79 -19.74
CA LEU A 156 -5.78 18.90 -21.14
C LEU A 156 -7.05 19.74 -21.32
N TRP A 157 -7.76 20.08 -20.23
CA TRP A 157 -8.89 21.00 -20.28
C TRP A 157 -8.39 22.45 -20.45
N PRO A 158 -8.81 23.25 -21.46
CA PRO A 158 -9.96 23.12 -22.35
C PRO A 158 -9.67 22.55 -23.75
N PHE A 159 -8.51 21.98 -24.02
CA PHE A 159 -8.07 21.53 -25.36
C PHE A 159 -8.14 19.98 -25.52
N SER A 160 -9.23 19.36 -25.10
CA SER A 160 -9.46 17.95 -25.43
C SER A 160 -10.00 17.82 -26.85
N TYR A 161 -9.11 17.53 -27.80
CA TYR A 161 -9.46 16.95 -29.09
C TYR A 161 -9.23 15.45 -29.05
#